data_b6e4edf4d498577fa089b9fda5c20ef4
#
_entry.id   b6e4edf4d498577fa089b9fda5c20ef4
#
_cell.length_a   1.000
_cell.length_b   1.000
_cell.length_c   1.000
_cell.angle_alpha   90.00
_cell.angle_beta   90.00
_cell.angle_gamma   90.00
#
_symmetry.space_group_name_H-M   'P 1'
#
loop_
_entity.id
_entity.type
_entity.pdbx_description
1 polymer ?
#
loop_
_entity_poly.entity_id
_entity_poly.type
_entity_poly.pdbx_seq_one_letter_code
_entity_poly.pdbx_strand_id
1 'polypeptide(L)'
;GVPLEKGRRVALEGYIAHYAALGLNPEQTNVYFQSTRPVVQRLGFQLGKRTNLNEFESIYGFSGETNLAHVQAPLVQVGDILHPQMDEFGGLRPVVVPVGVDQDPHLRLTRGLAAKTNWFNLRDASSRGLLVSLSVHDENAAAFGQLPNGRVDKAKVAAAFDSVVEALSELGFSDIMS
;
A
#
# COMPACT_ATOMS: atom_id res chain seq x y z
N GLY A 1 -11.94 -22.49 12.17
CA GLY A 1 -12.03 -21.66 10.97
C GLY A 1 -12.82 -22.38 9.87
N VAL A 2 -13.29 -21.63 8.89
CA VAL A 2 -13.97 -22.18 7.71
C VAL A 2 -12.92 -22.79 6.77
N PRO A 3 -13.09 -24.03 6.28
CA PRO A 3 -12.19 -24.60 5.28
C PRO A 3 -12.09 -23.70 4.04
N LEU A 4 -10.88 -23.58 3.47
CA LEU A 4 -10.59 -22.68 2.35
C LEU A 4 -11.53 -22.89 1.15
N GLU A 5 -11.79 -24.12 0.78
CA GLU A 5 -12.69 -24.47 -0.33
C GLU A 5 -14.14 -24.05 -0.07
N LYS A 6 -14.60 -24.16 1.18
CA LYS A 6 -15.93 -23.67 1.56
C LYS A 6 -16.00 -22.14 1.47
N GLY A 7 -14.93 -21.44 1.93
CA GLY A 7 -14.83 -20.00 1.81
C GLY A 7 -14.84 -19.53 0.36
N ARG A 8 -14.09 -20.20 -0.52
CA ARG A 8 -14.08 -19.91 -1.96
C ARG A 8 -15.46 -20.11 -2.61
N ARG A 9 -16.15 -21.18 -2.27
CA ARG A 9 -17.50 -21.42 -2.79
C ARG A 9 -18.47 -20.32 -2.37
N VAL A 10 -18.49 -19.95 -1.10
CA VAL A 10 -19.31 -18.84 -0.60
C VAL A 10 -19.00 -17.54 -1.32
N ALA A 11 -17.72 -17.26 -1.59
CA ALA A 11 -17.32 -16.09 -2.34
C ALA A 11 -17.83 -16.10 -3.79
N LEU A 12 -17.71 -17.23 -4.49
CA LEU A 12 -18.14 -17.37 -5.88
C LEU A 12 -19.66 -17.32 -6.01
N GLU A 13 -20.37 -18.12 -5.22
CA GLU A 13 -21.84 -18.29 -5.30
C GLU A 13 -22.58 -17.10 -4.66
N GLY A 14 -21.98 -16.46 -3.65
CA GLY A 14 -22.55 -15.31 -2.95
C GLY A 14 -22.03 -13.99 -3.51
N TYR A 15 -20.85 -13.55 -3.11
CA TYR A 15 -20.36 -12.20 -3.38
C TYR A 15 -20.21 -11.89 -4.86
N ILE A 16 -19.58 -12.77 -5.65
CA ILE A 16 -19.36 -12.54 -7.07
C ILE A 16 -20.67 -12.51 -7.85
N ALA A 17 -21.61 -13.40 -7.51
CA ALA A 17 -22.95 -13.39 -8.10
C ALA A 17 -23.70 -12.08 -7.83
N HIS A 18 -23.61 -11.55 -6.61
CA HIS A 18 -24.20 -10.24 -6.28
C HIS A 18 -23.52 -9.10 -7.02
N TYR A 19 -22.19 -9.09 -7.14
CA TYR A 19 -21.47 -8.06 -7.90
C TYR A 19 -21.83 -8.10 -9.38
N ALA A 20 -21.96 -9.27 -9.97
CA ALA A 20 -22.42 -9.43 -11.35
C ALA A 20 -23.86 -8.90 -11.52
N ALA A 21 -24.76 -9.19 -10.57
CA ALA A 21 -26.12 -8.67 -10.58
C ALA A 21 -26.19 -7.14 -10.43
N LEU A 22 -25.19 -6.52 -9.77
CA LEU A 22 -25.03 -5.07 -9.65
C LEU A 22 -24.35 -4.43 -10.87
N GLY A 23 -24.02 -5.21 -11.91
CA GLY A 23 -23.48 -4.70 -13.17
C GLY A 23 -21.97 -4.63 -13.24
N LEU A 24 -21.23 -5.26 -12.32
CA LEU A 24 -19.77 -5.39 -12.44
C LEU A 24 -19.44 -6.20 -13.71
N ASN A 25 -18.76 -5.54 -14.64
CA ASN A 25 -18.33 -6.17 -15.89
C ASN A 25 -17.07 -7.03 -15.65
N PRO A 26 -17.11 -8.35 -15.88
CA PRO A 26 -15.94 -9.22 -15.68
C PRO A 26 -14.77 -8.89 -16.62
N GLU A 27 -15.02 -8.27 -17.77
CA GLU A 27 -13.94 -7.84 -18.70
C GLU A 27 -13.16 -6.62 -18.18
N GLN A 28 -13.78 -5.84 -17.29
CA GLN A 28 -13.20 -4.62 -16.70
C GLN A 28 -12.84 -4.80 -15.23
N THR A 29 -13.18 -5.95 -14.63
CA THR A 29 -13.01 -6.20 -13.21
C THR A 29 -12.05 -7.36 -12.98
N ASN A 30 -10.99 -7.11 -12.23
CA ASN A 30 -10.06 -8.16 -11.85
C ASN A 30 -10.51 -8.80 -10.53
N VAL A 31 -11.08 -10.01 -10.63
CA VAL A 31 -11.49 -10.81 -9.46
C VAL A 31 -10.43 -11.83 -9.12
N TYR A 32 -9.97 -11.84 -7.88
CA TYR A 32 -8.98 -12.79 -7.42
C TYR A 32 -9.25 -13.25 -5.98
N PHE A 33 -8.73 -14.41 -5.64
CA PHE A 33 -8.66 -14.84 -4.26
C PHE A 33 -7.33 -14.39 -3.65
N GLN A 34 -7.36 -13.75 -2.50
CA GLN A 34 -6.17 -13.28 -1.78
C GLN A 34 -5.15 -14.42 -1.59
N SER A 35 -5.62 -15.65 -1.34
CA SER A 35 -4.78 -16.84 -1.17
C SER A 35 -4.04 -17.27 -2.45
N THR A 36 -4.47 -16.81 -3.63
CA THR A 36 -3.81 -17.12 -4.92
C THR A 36 -2.92 -15.97 -5.42
N ARG A 37 -2.73 -14.94 -4.59
CA ARG A 37 -1.91 -13.77 -4.93
C ARG A 37 -0.75 -13.60 -3.93
N PRO A 38 0.36 -14.31 -4.12
CA PRO A 38 1.48 -14.34 -3.15
C PRO A 38 2.08 -12.97 -2.84
N VAL A 39 2.01 -12.03 -3.80
CA VAL A 39 2.51 -10.66 -3.61
C VAL A 39 1.83 -9.96 -2.45
N VAL A 40 0.54 -10.20 -2.22
CA VAL A 40 -0.21 -9.61 -1.10
C VAL A 40 0.42 -10.00 0.25
N GLN A 41 0.69 -11.30 0.43
CA GLN A 41 1.31 -11.80 1.66
C GLN A 41 2.75 -11.32 1.81
N ARG A 42 3.53 -11.32 0.70
CA ARG A 42 4.91 -10.82 0.68
C ARG A 42 4.98 -9.34 1.06
N LEU A 43 4.11 -8.52 0.48
CA LEU A 43 4.04 -7.10 0.77
C LEU A 43 3.62 -6.86 2.23
N GLY A 44 2.60 -7.54 2.73
CA GLY A 44 2.18 -7.47 4.12
C GLY A 44 3.31 -7.83 5.09
N PHE A 45 4.07 -8.88 4.81
CA PHE A 45 5.24 -9.26 5.60
C PHE A 45 6.34 -8.18 5.57
N GLN A 46 6.64 -7.61 4.41
CA GLN A 46 7.63 -6.54 4.27
C GLN A 46 7.23 -5.29 5.06
N LEU A 47 5.95 -4.90 4.98
CA LEU A 47 5.41 -3.75 5.70
C LEU A 47 5.36 -3.98 7.21
N GLY A 48 5.27 -5.22 7.66
CA GLY A 48 5.34 -5.60 9.07
C GLY A 48 6.62 -5.14 9.78
N LYS A 49 7.72 -4.90 9.06
CA LYS A 49 8.94 -4.30 9.60
C LYS A 49 8.77 -2.85 10.10
N ARG A 50 7.70 -2.18 9.69
CA ARG A 50 7.42 -0.77 9.97
C ARG A 50 6.41 -0.56 11.10
N THR A 51 5.98 -1.65 11.73
CA THR A 51 5.04 -1.64 12.86
C THR A 51 5.52 -2.59 13.96
N ASN A 52 4.85 -2.53 15.11
CA ASN A 52 5.16 -3.37 16.25
C ASN A 52 3.88 -3.81 16.98
N LEU A 53 4.01 -4.71 17.93
CA LEU A 53 2.87 -5.28 18.65
C LEU A 53 2.09 -4.23 19.44
N ASN A 54 2.75 -3.24 20.05
CA ASN A 54 2.08 -2.19 20.81
C ASN A 54 1.13 -1.35 19.92
N GLU A 55 1.51 -1.11 18.66
CA GLU A 55 0.66 -0.43 17.69
C GLU A 55 -0.60 -1.27 17.39
N PHE A 56 -0.47 -2.59 17.30
CA PHE A 56 -1.59 -3.51 17.12
C PHE A 56 -2.46 -3.63 18.37
N GLU A 57 -1.88 -3.65 19.55
CA GLU A 57 -2.62 -3.58 20.82
C GLU A 57 -3.49 -2.32 20.88
N SER A 58 -2.91 -1.18 20.49
CA SER A 58 -3.63 0.11 20.50
C SER A 58 -4.77 0.15 19.47
N ILE A 59 -4.60 -0.44 18.28
CA ILE A 59 -5.58 -0.36 17.19
C ILE A 59 -6.66 -1.42 17.31
N TYR A 60 -6.27 -2.66 17.67
CA TYR A 60 -7.12 -3.86 17.62
C TYR A 60 -7.43 -4.46 18.99
N GLY A 61 -6.82 -3.97 20.04
CA GLY A 61 -6.94 -4.56 21.38
C GLY A 61 -6.25 -5.93 21.49
N PHE A 62 -5.25 -6.21 20.67
CA PHE A 62 -4.47 -7.45 20.76
C PHE A 62 -3.71 -7.50 22.07
N SER A 63 -3.41 -8.70 22.54
CA SER A 63 -2.65 -8.97 23.76
C SER A 63 -1.64 -10.08 23.52
N GLY A 64 -0.84 -10.39 24.53
CA GLY A 64 0.10 -11.51 24.48
C GLY A 64 -0.56 -12.87 24.23
N GLU A 65 -1.86 -13.00 24.50
CA GLU A 65 -2.66 -14.21 24.24
C GLU A 65 -3.22 -14.27 22.79
N THR A 66 -3.06 -13.19 22.00
CA THR A 66 -3.55 -13.15 20.63
C THR A 66 -2.71 -14.07 19.75
N ASN A 67 -3.34 -15.01 19.04
CA ASN A 67 -2.61 -15.91 18.17
C ASN A 67 -2.00 -15.19 16.97
N LEU A 68 -0.87 -15.72 16.46
CA LEU A 68 -0.09 -15.10 15.39
C LEU A 68 -0.85 -14.90 14.09
N ALA A 69 -1.83 -15.76 13.79
CA ALA A 69 -2.65 -15.61 12.59
C ALA A 69 -3.53 -14.35 12.66
N HIS A 70 -4.07 -14.03 13.85
CA HIS A 70 -4.80 -12.76 14.05
C HIS A 70 -3.89 -11.55 13.97
N VAL A 71 -2.64 -11.64 14.46
CA VAL A 71 -1.65 -10.55 14.34
C VAL A 71 -1.24 -10.34 12.88
N GLN A 72 -1.15 -11.42 12.10
CA GLN A 72 -0.76 -11.35 10.69
C GLN A 72 -1.90 -10.86 9.78
N ALA A 73 -3.15 -11.13 10.10
CA ALA A 73 -4.29 -10.82 9.23
C ALA A 73 -4.37 -9.33 8.82
N PRO A 74 -4.22 -8.34 9.72
CA PRO A 74 -4.19 -6.92 9.33
C PRO A 74 -3.05 -6.58 8.36
N LEU A 75 -1.88 -7.21 8.50
CA LEU A 75 -0.76 -6.98 7.58
C LEU A 75 -1.04 -7.53 6.18
N VAL A 76 -1.69 -8.68 6.08
CA VAL A 76 -2.13 -9.24 4.81
C VAL A 76 -3.16 -8.32 4.16
N GLN A 77 -4.07 -7.75 4.93
CA GLN A 77 -5.05 -6.78 4.43
C GLN A 77 -4.37 -5.48 3.95
N VAL A 78 -3.37 -4.99 4.66
CA VAL A 78 -2.56 -3.84 4.20
C VAL A 78 -1.88 -4.16 2.86
N GLY A 79 -1.29 -5.34 2.73
CA GLY A 79 -0.71 -5.81 1.47
C GLY A 79 -1.75 -5.87 0.35
N ASP A 80 -2.97 -6.31 0.66
CA ASP A 80 -4.06 -6.39 -0.31
C ASP A 80 -4.52 -5.00 -0.79
N ILE A 81 -4.59 -4.02 0.11
CA ILE A 81 -4.95 -2.65 -0.21
C ILE A 81 -3.87 -1.96 -1.07
N LEU A 82 -2.59 -2.21 -0.80
CA LEU A 82 -1.49 -1.47 -1.43
C LEU A 82 -0.92 -2.13 -2.70
N HIS A 83 -1.07 -3.46 -2.88
CA HIS A 83 -0.48 -4.13 -4.04
C HIS A 83 -0.96 -3.63 -5.42
N PRO A 84 -2.19 -3.06 -5.60
CA PRO A 84 -2.58 -2.50 -6.89
C PRO A 84 -1.72 -1.32 -7.36
N GLN A 85 -0.91 -0.74 -6.48
CA GLN A 85 0.03 0.34 -6.80
C GLN A 85 1.42 -0.17 -7.20
N MET A 86 1.65 -1.47 -7.23
CA MET A 86 2.90 -2.06 -7.72
C MET A 86 2.93 -2.05 -9.25
N ASP A 87 4.11 -1.94 -9.84
CA ASP A 87 4.32 -1.84 -11.28
C ASP A 87 3.64 -2.97 -12.06
N GLU A 88 3.71 -4.20 -11.54
CA GLU A 88 3.06 -5.38 -12.14
C GLU A 88 1.52 -5.33 -12.18
N PHE A 89 0.90 -4.38 -11.42
CA PHE A 89 -0.56 -4.17 -11.38
C PHE A 89 -0.99 -2.80 -11.90
N GLY A 90 -0.10 -2.05 -12.51
CA GLY A 90 -0.38 -0.78 -13.15
C GLY A 90 0.29 0.44 -12.52
N GLY A 91 1.17 0.24 -11.54
CA GLY A 91 2.02 1.28 -10.97
C GLY A 91 1.31 2.26 -10.03
N LEU A 92 2.02 3.32 -9.68
CA LEU A 92 1.53 4.35 -8.75
C LEU A 92 0.31 5.06 -9.33
N ARG A 93 -0.78 5.03 -8.58
CA ARG A 93 -2.05 5.69 -8.92
C ARG A 93 -2.93 5.85 -7.68
N PRO A 94 -3.88 6.80 -7.69
CA PRO A 94 -4.90 6.87 -6.66
C PRO A 94 -5.70 5.56 -6.57
N VAL A 95 -5.88 5.06 -5.35
CA VAL A 95 -6.69 3.87 -5.07
C VAL A 95 -7.81 4.24 -4.12
N VAL A 96 -9.04 3.96 -4.54
CA VAL A 96 -10.23 4.11 -3.70
C VAL A 96 -10.61 2.74 -3.16
N VAL A 97 -10.74 2.62 -1.84
CA VAL A 97 -11.11 1.39 -1.15
C VAL A 97 -12.48 1.58 -0.52
N PRO A 98 -13.57 1.17 -1.19
CA PRO A 98 -14.92 1.28 -0.65
C PRO A 98 -15.13 0.20 0.43
N VAL A 99 -15.31 0.63 1.67
CA VAL A 99 -15.47 -0.26 2.82
C VAL A 99 -16.46 0.31 3.83
N GLY A 100 -16.96 -0.54 4.73
CA GLY A 100 -17.76 -0.12 5.88
C GLY A 100 -16.91 0.58 6.95
N VAL A 101 -17.56 1.28 7.86
CA VAL A 101 -16.90 2.03 8.94
C VAL A 101 -16.08 1.13 9.88
N ASP A 102 -16.47 -0.14 10.00
CA ASP A 102 -15.77 -1.17 10.76
C ASP A 102 -14.35 -1.44 10.25
N GLN A 103 -14.05 -1.08 9.00
CA GLN A 103 -12.74 -1.24 8.37
C GLN A 103 -11.81 -0.01 8.54
N ASP A 104 -12.27 1.06 9.18
CA ASP A 104 -11.47 2.27 9.43
C ASP A 104 -10.13 1.99 10.15
N PRO A 105 -10.04 1.09 11.15
CA PRO A 105 -8.76 0.74 11.77
C PRO A 105 -7.73 0.20 10.78
N HIS A 106 -8.16 -0.63 9.82
CA HIS A 106 -7.29 -1.18 8.78
C HIS A 106 -6.84 -0.12 7.78
N LEU A 107 -7.69 0.83 7.43
CA LEU A 107 -7.31 1.95 6.56
C LEU A 107 -6.32 2.89 7.25
N ARG A 108 -6.48 3.13 8.54
CA ARG A 108 -5.53 3.93 9.33
C ARG A 108 -4.17 3.26 9.41
N LEU A 109 -4.13 1.95 9.72
CA LEU A 109 -2.90 1.17 9.70
C LEU A 109 -2.23 1.23 8.33
N THR A 110 -3.00 1.01 7.24
CA THR A 110 -2.50 1.03 5.87
C THR A 110 -1.86 2.37 5.51
N ARG A 111 -2.54 3.49 5.80
CA ARG A 111 -2.01 4.84 5.56
C ARG A 111 -0.74 5.10 6.38
N GLY A 112 -0.73 4.69 7.65
CA GLY A 112 0.43 4.83 8.52
C GLY A 112 1.64 4.05 8.01
N LEU A 113 1.45 2.81 7.58
CA LEU A 113 2.52 1.98 7.03
C LEU A 113 3.00 2.48 5.67
N ALA A 114 2.10 2.88 4.78
CA ALA A 114 2.46 3.50 3.51
C ALA A 114 3.30 4.76 3.72
N ALA A 115 2.91 5.64 4.65
CA ALA A 115 3.67 6.84 4.98
C ALA A 115 5.08 6.54 5.52
N LYS A 116 5.24 5.47 6.31
CA LYS A 116 6.54 5.03 6.83
C LYS A 116 7.44 4.42 5.76
N THR A 117 6.90 4.01 4.60
CA THR A 117 7.64 3.37 3.50
C THR A 117 7.84 4.28 2.30
N ASN A 118 7.25 5.45 2.29
CA ASN A 118 7.38 6.39 1.20
C ASN A 118 8.83 6.88 1.06
N TRP A 119 9.36 6.80 -0.13
CA TRP A 119 10.62 7.44 -0.49
C TRP A 119 10.42 8.93 -0.68
N PHE A 120 9.29 9.31 -1.27
CA PHE A 120 8.90 10.70 -1.49
C PHE A 120 7.76 11.10 -0.54
N ASN A 121 7.89 12.27 0.04
CA ASN A 121 6.84 12.88 0.85
C ASN A 121 6.29 14.08 0.11
N LEU A 122 4.97 14.14 0.01
CA LEU A 122 4.23 15.22 -0.63
C LEU A 122 3.59 16.08 0.47
N ARG A 123 3.78 17.38 0.38
CA ARG A 123 3.16 18.35 1.28
C ARG A 123 2.53 19.47 0.47
N ASP A 124 1.31 19.80 0.79
CA ASP A 124 0.68 21.02 0.31
C ASP A 124 1.39 22.21 0.99
N ALA A 125 2.01 23.06 0.18
CA ALA A 125 2.68 24.27 0.62
C ALA A 125 1.74 25.49 0.51
N SER A 126 0.45 25.28 0.49
CA SER A 126 -0.62 26.29 0.42
C SER A 126 -0.51 27.17 -0.83
N SER A 127 -0.07 28.44 -0.69
CA SER A 127 0.06 29.39 -1.81
C SER A 127 1.29 29.15 -2.70
N ARG A 128 2.15 28.16 -2.39
CA ARG A 128 3.42 27.91 -3.09
C ARG A 128 3.43 26.64 -3.94
N GLY A 129 2.31 25.90 -3.99
CA GLY A 129 2.21 24.65 -4.73
C GLY A 129 2.52 23.41 -3.91
N LEU A 130 2.85 22.31 -4.57
CA LEU A 130 3.14 21.01 -3.96
C LEU A 130 4.64 20.84 -3.72
N LEU A 131 5.03 20.65 -2.45
CA LEU A 131 6.41 20.36 -2.08
C LEU A 131 6.67 18.84 -2.09
N VAL A 132 7.67 18.42 -2.86
CA VAL A 132 8.15 17.04 -2.91
C VAL A 132 9.47 16.94 -2.17
N SER A 133 9.60 16.04 -1.21
CA SER A 133 10.85 15.76 -0.52
C SER A 133 11.19 14.27 -0.55
N LEU A 134 12.47 13.95 -0.71
CA LEU A 134 12.99 12.58 -0.72
C LEU A 134 13.52 12.22 0.67
N SER A 135 13.08 11.05 1.17
CA SER A 135 13.65 10.41 2.37
C SER A 135 14.53 9.24 1.96
N VAL A 136 15.84 9.36 2.18
CA VAL A 136 16.80 8.28 1.93
C VAL A 136 17.05 7.54 3.24
N HIS A 137 16.81 6.23 3.23
CA HIS A 137 17.04 5.31 4.33
C HIS A 137 17.96 4.19 3.85
N ASP A 138 18.55 3.42 4.76
CA ASP A 138 19.43 2.30 4.41
C ASP A 138 18.79 1.32 3.41
N GLU A 139 17.49 1.14 3.50
CA GLU A 139 16.74 0.21 2.66
C GLU A 139 16.59 0.67 1.19
N ASN A 140 16.57 1.98 0.94
CA ASN A 140 16.45 2.54 -0.41
C ASN A 140 17.74 3.20 -0.91
N ALA A 141 18.75 3.33 -0.07
CA ALA A 141 20.01 3.98 -0.40
C ALA A 141 20.71 3.36 -1.63
N ALA A 142 20.58 2.04 -1.80
CA ALA A 142 21.14 1.33 -2.96
C ALA A 142 20.52 1.78 -4.29
N ALA A 143 19.21 2.10 -4.31
CA ALA A 143 18.54 2.61 -5.50
C ALA A 143 19.08 3.99 -5.93
N PHE A 144 19.53 4.78 -4.97
CA PHE A 144 20.10 6.11 -5.19
C PHE A 144 21.64 6.11 -5.28
N GLY A 145 22.28 4.91 -5.42
CA GLY A 145 23.72 4.78 -5.63
C GLY A 145 24.53 5.35 -4.47
N GLN A 146 24.41 4.74 -3.29
CA GLN A 146 25.16 5.17 -2.12
C GLN A 146 26.67 5.18 -2.40
N LEU A 147 27.28 6.33 -2.24
CA LEU A 147 28.72 6.52 -2.40
C LEU A 147 29.46 6.02 -1.15
N PRO A 148 30.78 5.70 -1.24
CA PRO A 148 31.58 5.23 -0.10
C PRO A 148 31.58 6.15 1.12
N ASN A 149 31.30 7.45 0.93
CA ASN A 149 31.22 8.46 1.98
C ASN A 149 29.81 8.57 2.61
N GLY A 150 28.90 7.64 2.33
CA GLY A 150 27.51 7.64 2.81
C GLY A 150 26.58 8.61 2.09
N ARG A 151 27.07 9.36 1.09
CA ARG A 151 26.23 10.26 0.28
C ARG A 151 25.58 9.52 -0.87
N VAL A 152 24.42 10.01 -1.33
CA VAL A 152 23.73 9.49 -2.50
C VAL A 152 24.25 10.14 -3.78
N ASP A 153 24.10 9.45 -4.91
CA ASP A 153 24.40 9.98 -6.23
C ASP A 153 23.36 11.04 -6.60
N LYS A 154 23.84 12.29 -6.74
CA LYS A 154 22.97 13.43 -7.07
C LYS A 154 22.25 13.27 -8.40
N ALA A 155 22.86 12.61 -9.39
CA ALA A 155 22.24 12.41 -10.69
C ALA A 155 21.09 11.42 -10.60
N LYS A 156 21.24 10.34 -9.83
CA LYS A 156 20.15 9.36 -9.59
C LYS A 156 19.01 9.97 -8.77
N VAL A 157 19.33 10.82 -7.79
CA VAL A 157 18.33 11.55 -7.02
C VAL A 157 17.55 12.50 -7.92
N ALA A 158 18.23 13.27 -8.76
CA ALA A 158 17.59 14.18 -9.70
C ALA A 158 16.66 13.44 -10.66
N ALA A 159 17.13 12.34 -11.27
CA ALA A 159 16.32 11.52 -12.17
C ALA A 159 15.07 10.94 -11.47
N ALA A 160 15.19 10.56 -10.20
CA ALA A 160 14.05 10.09 -9.41
C ALA A 160 13.03 11.20 -9.13
N PHE A 161 13.50 12.44 -8.85
CA PHE A 161 12.61 13.61 -8.72
C PHE A 161 11.90 13.92 -10.03
N ASP A 162 12.62 13.92 -11.16
CA ASP A 162 12.06 14.19 -12.48
C ASP A 162 10.91 13.19 -12.79
N SER A 163 11.12 11.91 -12.51
CA SER A 163 10.08 10.88 -12.69
C SER A 163 8.85 11.10 -11.80
N VAL A 164 9.04 11.56 -10.57
CA VAL A 164 7.92 11.87 -9.66
C VAL A 164 7.17 13.12 -10.11
N VAL A 165 7.88 14.15 -10.54
CA VAL A 165 7.30 15.40 -11.05
C VAL A 165 6.47 15.11 -12.31
N GLU A 166 6.99 14.29 -13.23
CA GLU A 166 6.27 13.84 -14.43
C GLU A 166 4.98 13.12 -14.06
N ALA A 167 5.06 12.11 -13.17
CA ALA A 167 3.88 11.37 -12.72
C ALA A 167 2.83 12.24 -12.03
N LEU A 168 3.26 13.21 -11.21
CA LEU A 168 2.35 14.16 -10.57
C LEU A 168 1.70 15.11 -11.58
N SER A 169 2.44 15.54 -12.61
CA SER A 169 1.93 16.39 -13.68
C SER A 169 0.87 15.64 -14.51
N GLU A 170 1.09 14.36 -14.81
CA GLU A 170 0.08 13.50 -15.45
C GLU A 170 -1.21 13.35 -14.63
N LEU A 171 -1.11 13.38 -13.30
CA LEU A 171 -2.24 13.39 -12.37
C LEU A 171 -2.90 14.77 -12.23
N GLY A 172 -2.45 15.78 -12.96
CA GLY A 172 -3.05 17.12 -12.99
C GLY A 172 -2.53 18.08 -11.91
N PHE A 173 -1.45 17.75 -11.22
CA PHE A 173 -0.81 18.69 -10.30
C PHE A 173 0.07 19.69 -11.07
N SER A 174 -0.08 20.97 -10.78
CA SER A 174 0.80 22.07 -11.22
C SER A 174 1.57 22.64 -10.04
N ASP A 175 2.56 23.48 -10.31
CA ASP A 175 3.37 24.16 -9.30
C ASP A 175 4.07 23.20 -8.32
N ILE A 176 4.78 22.20 -8.87
CA ILE A 176 5.53 21.20 -8.11
C ILE A 176 6.92 21.75 -7.80
N MET A 177 7.28 21.80 -6.51
CA MET A 177 8.60 22.18 -6.01
C MET A 177 9.33 20.95 -5.46
N SER A 178 10.60 20.80 -5.78
CA SER A 178 11.49 19.72 -5.31
C SER A 178 12.63 20.26 -4.43
#